data_fa14e90173a095ee5e9375a861e784d7
#
_entry.id   fa14e90173a095ee5e9375a861e784d7
#
_cell.length_a   1.000
_cell.length_b   1.000
_cell.length_c   1.000
_cell.angle_alpha   90.00
_cell.angle_beta   90.00
_cell.angle_gamma   90.00
#
_symmetry.space_group_name_H-M   'P 1'
#
loop_
_entity.id
_entity.type
_entity.pdbx_description
1 polymer ?
#
loop_
_entity_poly.entity_id
_entity_poly.type
_entity_poly.pdbx_seq_one_letter_code
_entity_poly.pdbx_strand_id
1 'polypeptide(L)'
;VSQDTLSKVELGKKYLISIEIVGNVMGRIGDSPYSVEHPIRKIDGVELVTQPWDGLCGQSCIAMIAGTTLDEACDIMKCREWQANMSKMIATLEYLGIRHADKIVYTLGKSVELPKCTIIMERMGRYSHYLVGYEGKYYDPNLGVIKEFDMAKMVGYLEIVV
;
A
#
# COMPACT_ATOMS: atom_id res chain seq x y z
N VAL A 1 21.28 12.55 -2.56
CA VAL A 1 20.72 12.31 -2.54
C VAL A 1 20.78 11.72 -2.58
N SER A 2 21.27 12.57 -2.18
CA SER A 2 20.83 12.30 -2.15
C SER A 2 20.56 11.71 -2.35
N GLN A 3 20.83 12.09 -2.15
CA GLN A 3 20.20 11.68 -2.26
C GLN A 3 19.51 11.34 -2.16
N ASP A 4 20.11 11.96 -1.89
CA ASP A 4 19.27 11.64 -1.74
C ASP A 4 18.68 11.58 -1.99
N THR A 5 19.03 12.04 -1.84
CA THR A 5 18.14 11.95 -1.93
C THR A 5 17.74 11.73 -2.46
N LEU A 6 18.11 12.11 -2.39
CA LEU A 6 17.48 11.93 -2.65
C LEU A 6 17.32 11.46 -3.30
N SER A 7 17.68 11.85 -3.36
CA SER A 7 17.17 11.46 -3.78
C SER A 7 16.78 11.01 -4.17
N LYS A 8 16.66 11.45 -4.09
CA LYS A 8 16.01 11.09 -4.21
C LYS A 8 15.56 11.04 -4.58
N VAL A 9 16.44 11.48 -4.42
CA VAL A 9 15.86 11.42 -4.52
C VAL A 9 15.84 11.13 -5.24
N GLU A 10 15.69 11.46 -5.22
CA GLU A 10 15.46 11.42 -5.59
C GLU A 10 14.91 10.98 -5.81
N LEU A 11 15.21 11.37 -5.90
CA LEU A 11 14.63 11.06 -5.84
C LEU A 11 14.22 10.83 -6.26
N GLY A 12 14.65 11.09 -6.17
CA GLY A 12 13.90 11.13 -6.10
C GLY A 12 13.70 10.92 -6.44
N LYS A 13 13.54 11.17 -6.31
CA LYS A 13 13.15 11.03 -6.37
C LYS A 13 12.46 11.04 -6.16
N LYS A 14 12.68 11.40 -5.97
CA LYS A 14 12.01 11.42 -5.63
C LYS A 14 11.26 11.12 -5.09
N TYR A 15 11.02 11.49 -4.81
CA TYR A 15 10.23 11.16 -4.12
C TYR A 15 10.21 11.22 -3.80
N LEU A 16 10.23 11.54 -3.78
CA LEU A 16 9.94 11.36 -3.16
C LEU A 16 10.24 11.44 -2.95
N ILE A 17 10.29 11.79 -2.81
CA ILE A 17 10.21 11.76 -2.43
C ILE A 17 10.35 11.88 -2.27
N SER A 18 10.65 12.35 -1.96
CA SER A 18 10.43 12.42 -1.62
C SER A 18 10.63 12.28 -1.22
N ILE A 19 10.76 12.69 -0.85
CA ILE A 19 10.65 12.54 -0.21
C ILE A 19 11.36 12.17 0.02
N GLU A 20 11.51 12.50 0.37
CA GLU A 20 11.88 12.21 0.65
C GLU A 20 12.22 12.31 1.05
N ILE A 21 12.77 12.68 1.30
CA ILE A 21 12.81 12.74 1.79
C ILE A 21 13.17 12.70 2.37
N VAL A 22 13.48 13.04 2.90
CA VAL A 22 13.63 13.04 3.51
C VAL A 22 13.90 12.64 4.33
N GLY A 23 13.99 12.58 4.86
CA GLY A 23 13.98 12.11 5.48
C GLY A 23 13.81 11.67 6.20
N ASN A 24 13.34 11.66 6.64
CA ASN A 24 12.84 11.02 7.13
C ASN A 24 12.25 10.37 7.31
N VAL A 25 12.95 10.49 7.36
CA VAL A 25 12.21 10.16 7.60
C VAL A 25 10.86 9.49 7.87
N MET A 26 9.66 10.01 7.92
CA MET A 26 8.34 9.48 8.12
C MET A 26 8.09 8.34 7.16
N GLY A 27 7.61 7.20 7.66
CA GLY A 27 7.37 6.01 6.83
C GLY A 27 8.59 5.13 6.59
N ARG A 28 9.77 5.63 6.87
CA ARG A 28 10.98 4.83 6.64
C ARG A 28 10.97 3.57 7.50
N ILE A 29 11.46 2.48 6.93
CA ILE A 29 11.49 1.18 7.59
C ILE A 29 12.92 0.73 7.86
N GLY A 30 13.87 1.20 7.06
CA GLY A 30 15.28 0.85 7.21
C GLY A 30 15.79 0.11 5.99
N ASP A 31 16.96 -0.49 6.13
CA ASP A 31 17.59 -1.23 5.04
C ASP A 31 16.83 -2.50 4.74
N SER A 32 16.73 -2.84 3.47
CA SER A 32 15.93 -3.96 3.03
C SER A 32 16.79 -5.06 2.45
N PRO A 33 16.46 -6.35 2.72
CA PRO A 33 17.06 -7.46 2.00
C PRO A 33 16.45 -7.66 0.62
N TYR A 34 15.39 -6.90 0.27
CA TYR A 34 14.69 -7.04 -1.01
C TYR A 34 15.05 -5.91 -1.96
N SER A 35 14.75 -6.12 -3.23
CA SER A 35 14.93 -5.10 -4.27
C SER A 35 13.89 -5.36 -5.36
N VAL A 36 13.78 -4.42 -6.32
CA VAL A 36 12.86 -4.61 -7.45
C VAL A 36 13.24 -5.86 -8.24
N GLU A 37 14.53 -6.16 -8.35
CA GLU A 37 15.02 -7.37 -9.03
C GLU A 37 14.78 -8.62 -8.20
N HIS A 38 14.73 -8.49 -6.89
CA HIS A 38 14.54 -9.61 -5.96
C HIS A 38 13.49 -9.22 -4.91
N PRO A 39 12.21 -9.09 -5.33
CA PRO A 39 11.16 -8.73 -4.40
C PRO A 39 10.84 -9.87 -3.44
N ILE A 40 10.06 -9.56 -2.40
CA ILE A 40 9.62 -10.59 -1.46
C ILE A 40 8.86 -11.71 -2.17
N ARG A 41 8.11 -11.37 -3.21
CA ARG A 41 7.46 -12.34 -4.09
C ARG A 41 7.06 -11.68 -5.40
N LYS A 42 6.80 -12.51 -6.39
CA LYS A 42 6.13 -12.09 -7.61
C LYS A 42 4.63 -12.25 -7.39
N ILE A 43 3.87 -11.19 -7.62
CA ILE A 43 2.42 -11.21 -7.33
C ILE A 43 1.71 -11.89 -8.50
N ASP A 44 1.19 -13.07 -8.24
CA ASP A 44 0.41 -13.85 -9.21
C ASP A 44 -0.96 -14.23 -8.66
N GLY A 45 -1.34 -13.67 -7.53
CA GLY A 45 -2.63 -13.86 -6.89
C GLY A 45 -2.64 -13.15 -5.56
N VAL A 46 -3.83 -13.00 -4.99
CA VAL A 46 -4.02 -12.37 -3.69
C VAL A 46 -4.90 -13.27 -2.83
N GLU A 47 -4.52 -13.48 -1.59
CA GLU A 47 -5.32 -14.21 -0.62
C GLU A 47 -5.76 -13.26 0.48
N LEU A 48 -7.01 -13.36 0.87
CA LEU A 48 -7.58 -12.45 1.86
C LEU A 48 -6.88 -12.56 3.21
N VAL A 49 -6.57 -11.41 3.78
CA VAL A 49 -6.11 -11.29 5.15
C VAL A 49 -7.04 -10.32 5.85
N THR A 50 -7.78 -10.80 6.84
CA THR A 50 -8.71 -9.97 7.60
C THR A 50 -8.01 -9.35 8.80
N GLN A 51 -8.52 -8.21 9.24
CA GLN A 51 -8.04 -7.62 10.48
C GLN A 51 -8.92 -8.09 11.65
N PRO A 52 -8.30 -8.44 12.79
CA PRO A 52 -9.08 -8.92 13.95
C PRO A 52 -9.82 -7.80 14.67
N TRP A 53 -9.37 -6.55 14.50
CA TRP A 53 -10.04 -5.34 15.03
C TRP A 53 -9.68 -4.17 14.13
N ASP A 54 -10.38 -3.06 14.30
CA ASP A 54 -10.13 -1.86 13.50
C ASP A 54 -8.71 -1.33 13.73
N GLY A 55 -8.18 -0.68 12.69
CA GLY A 55 -6.87 -0.05 12.76
C GLY A 55 -5.75 -0.82 12.11
N LEU A 56 -6.03 -1.99 11.52
CA LEU A 56 -5.02 -2.82 10.85
C LEU A 56 -5.29 -3.00 9.36
N CYS A 57 -6.19 -2.21 8.77
CA CYS A 57 -6.56 -2.41 7.36
C CYS A 57 -5.36 -2.21 6.42
N GLY A 58 -4.51 -1.22 6.68
CA GLY A 58 -3.31 -1.01 5.87
C GLY A 58 -2.34 -2.16 5.98
N GLN A 59 -2.11 -2.65 7.19
CA GLN A 59 -1.25 -3.80 7.44
C GLN A 59 -1.81 -5.06 6.76
N SER A 60 -3.13 -5.23 6.81
CA SER A 60 -3.78 -6.35 6.11
C SER A 60 -3.59 -6.26 4.60
N CYS A 61 -3.70 -5.07 4.03
CA CYS A 61 -3.45 -4.88 2.60
C CYS A 61 -2.02 -5.24 2.23
N ILE A 62 -1.05 -4.82 3.02
CA ILE A 62 0.35 -5.17 2.77
C ILE A 62 0.54 -6.68 2.89
N ALA A 63 -0.06 -7.32 3.89
CA ALA A 63 0.01 -8.78 4.03
C ALA A 63 -0.53 -9.49 2.79
N MET A 64 -1.66 -9.02 2.27
CA MET A 64 -2.26 -9.61 1.06
C MET A 64 -1.36 -9.46 -0.16
N ILE A 65 -0.75 -8.30 -0.32
CA ILE A 65 0.10 -8.03 -1.48
C ILE A 65 1.44 -8.76 -1.33
N ALA A 66 2.02 -8.76 -0.14
CA ALA A 66 3.32 -9.37 0.11
C ALA A 66 3.25 -10.89 0.26
N GLY A 67 2.06 -11.45 0.47
CA GLY A 67 1.91 -12.88 0.72
C GLY A 67 2.38 -13.30 2.10
N THR A 68 2.27 -12.40 3.08
CA THR A 68 2.68 -12.66 4.46
C THR A 68 1.46 -12.83 5.35
N THR A 69 1.69 -13.21 6.59
CA THR A 69 0.65 -13.11 7.61
C THR A 69 0.49 -11.65 8.04
N LEU A 70 -0.61 -11.35 8.70
CA LEU A 70 -0.83 -10.02 9.26
C LEU A 70 0.27 -9.66 10.27
N ASP A 71 0.63 -10.62 11.11
CA ASP A 71 1.65 -10.41 12.13
C ASP A 71 3.01 -10.07 11.50
N GLU A 72 3.37 -10.80 10.44
CA GLU A 72 4.60 -10.53 9.71
C GLU A 72 4.59 -9.13 9.07
N ALA A 73 3.45 -8.74 8.50
CA ALA A 73 3.31 -7.40 7.92
C ALA A 73 3.49 -6.33 8.99
N CYS A 74 2.87 -6.51 10.14
CA CYS A 74 3.02 -5.58 11.25
C CYS A 74 4.48 -5.45 11.69
N ASP A 75 5.21 -6.56 11.75
CA ASP A 75 6.63 -6.55 12.12
C ASP A 75 7.46 -5.79 11.09
N ILE A 76 7.23 -6.05 9.79
CA ILE A 76 7.95 -5.38 8.71
C ILE A 76 7.67 -3.87 8.76
N MET A 77 6.40 -3.51 8.91
CA MET A 77 5.97 -2.11 8.94
C MET A 77 6.30 -1.40 10.25
N LYS A 78 6.61 -2.17 11.30
CA LYS A 78 6.90 -1.64 12.62
C LYS A 78 5.72 -0.82 13.16
N CYS A 79 4.52 -1.27 12.87
CA CYS A 79 3.30 -0.65 13.40
C CYS A 79 2.21 -1.69 13.52
N ARG A 80 1.50 -1.68 14.66
CA ARG A 80 0.50 -2.69 15.00
C ARG A 80 -0.89 -2.15 15.26
N GLU A 81 -1.08 -0.82 15.27
CA GLU A 81 -2.39 -0.23 15.50
C GLU A 81 -2.41 1.18 14.91
N TRP A 82 -3.46 1.50 14.18
CA TRP A 82 -3.83 2.86 13.73
C TRP A 82 -2.71 3.71 13.12
N GLN A 83 -1.60 3.11 12.73
CA GLN A 83 -0.43 3.86 12.26
C GLN A 83 -0.18 3.71 10.77
N ALA A 84 -0.86 2.79 10.13
CA ALA A 84 -0.63 2.58 8.70
C ALA A 84 -1.45 3.58 7.90
N ASN A 85 -0.75 4.43 7.19
CA ASN A 85 -1.35 5.33 6.20
C ASN A 85 -0.70 5.01 4.85
N MET A 86 -1.11 5.73 3.81
CA MET A 86 -0.60 5.44 2.47
C MET A 86 0.92 5.65 2.39
N SER A 87 1.45 6.66 3.07
CA SER A 87 2.91 6.87 3.09
C SER A 87 3.66 5.69 3.68
N LYS A 88 3.14 5.13 4.77
CA LYS A 88 3.75 3.96 5.40
C LYS A 88 3.65 2.74 4.50
N MET A 89 2.51 2.57 3.84
CA MET A 89 2.33 1.46 2.92
C MET A 89 3.26 1.57 1.72
N ILE A 90 3.41 2.76 1.16
CA ILE A 90 4.33 2.98 0.04
C ILE A 90 5.77 2.66 0.46
N ALA A 91 6.20 3.14 1.63
CA ALA A 91 7.53 2.84 2.14
C ALA A 91 7.72 1.33 2.32
N THR A 92 6.68 0.64 2.77
CA THR A 92 6.72 -0.81 2.94
C THR A 92 6.85 -1.53 1.61
N LEU A 93 6.08 -1.11 0.61
CA LEU A 93 6.17 -1.70 -0.73
C LEU A 93 7.58 -1.56 -1.29
N GLU A 94 8.19 -0.39 -1.10
CA GLU A 94 9.56 -0.16 -1.56
C GLU A 94 10.55 -1.03 -0.82
N TYR A 95 10.38 -1.16 0.49
CA TYR A 95 11.19 -2.09 1.29
C TYR A 95 11.08 -3.52 0.77
N LEU A 96 9.89 -3.94 0.36
CA LEU A 96 9.63 -5.29 -0.10
C LEU A 96 10.03 -5.53 -1.56
N GLY A 97 10.48 -4.50 -2.26
CA GLY A 97 10.85 -4.59 -3.67
C GLY A 97 9.64 -4.68 -4.60
N ILE A 98 8.47 -4.32 -4.12
CA ILE A 98 7.24 -4.37 -4.91
C ILE A 98 7.04 -3.04 -5.61
N ARG A 99 6.90 -3.08 -6.92
CA ARG A 99 6.74 -1.88 -7.74
C ARG A 99 5.33 -1.34 -7.60
N HIS A 100 5.23 -0.04 -7.57
CA HIS A 100 3.95 0.67 -7.51
C HIS A 100 4.03 1.92 -8.38
N ALA A 101 2.87 2.49 -8.70
CA ALA A 101 2.82 3.74 -9.45
C ALA A 101 3.39 4.88 -8.61
N ASP A 102 3.91 5.89 -9.30
CA ASP A 102 4.53 7.04 -8.62
C ASP A 102 3.53 7.86 -7.81
N LYS A 103 2.26 7.82 -8.19
CA LYS A 103 1.25 8.69 -7.61
C LYS A 103 -0.04 7.94 -7.33
N ILE A 104 -0.72 8.38 -6.28
CA ILE A 104 -2.10 7.98 -6.02
C ILE A 104 -2.99 8.64 -7.07
N VAL A 105 -3.91 7.88 -7.64
CA VAL A 105 -4.94 8.42 -8.52
C VAL A 105 -6.15 8.77 -7.66
N TYR A 106 -6.47 10.03 -7.57
CA TYR A 106 -7.63 10.50 -6.80
C TYR A 106 -8.86 10.48 -7.69
N THR A 107 -9.84 9.68 -7.33
CA THR A 107 -11.07 9.51 -8.09
C THR A 107 -12.23 10.30 -7.50
N LEU A 108 -12.19 10.57 -6.21
CA LEU A 108 -13.15 11.40 -5.49
C LEU A 108 -14.60 10.99 -5.79
N GLY A 109 -14.86 9.70 -5.76
CA GLY A 109 -16.19 9.14 -5.92
C GLY A 109 -16.62 8.89 -7.36
N LYS A 110 -15.74 9.13 -8.33
CA LYS A 110 -16.06 8.84 -9.72
C LYS A 110 -15.81 7.37 -10.02
N SER A 111 -16.64 6.79 -10.86
CA SER A 111 -16.42 5.42 -11.35
C SER A 111 -15.27 5.41 -12.34
N VAL A 112 -14.36 4.47 -12.14
CA VAL A 112 -13.20 4.30 -13.02
C VAL A 112 -12.93 2.81 -13.22
N GLU A 113 -12.18 2.50 -14.26
CA GLU A 113 -11.69 1.14 -14.46
C GLU A 113 -10.37 1.01 -13.72
N LEU A 114 -10.29 0.06 -12.81
CA LEU A 114 -9.10 -0.12 -11.97
C LEU A 114 -8.04 -0.96 -12.66
N PRO A 115 -6.75 -0.69 -12.42
CA PRO A 115 -5.69 -1.60 -12.82
C PRO A 115 -5.84 -2.97 -12.17
N LYS A 116 -5.05 -3.93 -12.65
CA LYS A 116 -5.14 -5.32 -12.19
C LYS A 116 -4.96 -5.46 -10.68
N CYS A 117 -4.07 -4.69 -10.08
CA CYS A 117 -3.80 -4.77 -8.65
C CYS A 117 -3.69 -3.36 -8.07
N THR A 118 -4.46 -3.08 -7.02
CA THR A 118 -4.50 -1.75 -6.41
C THR A 118 -4.64 -1.85 -4.90
N ILE A 119 -4.18 -0.82 -4.21
CA ILE A 119 -4.62 -0.52 -2.85
C ILE A 119 -5.64 0.60 -2.98
N ILE A 120 -6.86 0.36 -2.54
CA ILE A 120 -7.97 1.30 -2.62
C ILE A 120 -8.09 2.03 -1.29
N MET A 121 -8.29 3.34 -1.38
CA MET A 121 -8.53 4.19 -0.21
C MET A 121 -10.00 4.57 -0.21
N GLU A 122 -10.72 4.10 0.81
CA GLU A 122 -12.15 4.30 0.95
C GLU A 122 -12.43 5.26 2.10
N ARG A 123 -13.41 6.14 1.89
CA ARG A 123 -13.85 7.05 2.94
C ARG A 123 -14.75 6.31 3.93
N MET A 124 -14.41 6.38 5.21
CA MET A 124 -15.19 5.80 6.30
C MET A 124 -15.32 6.85 7.40
N GLY A 125 -16.29 7.74 7.23
CA GLY A 125 -16.45 8.84 8.15
C GLY A 125 -15.22 9.73 8.20
N ARG A 126 -14.59 9.82 9.37
CA ARG A 126 -13.35 10.59 9.53
C ARG A 126 -12.11 9.85 9.12
N TYR A 127 -12.21 8.56 8.94
CA TYR A 127 -11.04 7.71 8.73
C TYR A 127 -11.02 7.21 7.30
N SER A 128 -9.84 6.86 6.85
CA SER A 128 -9.66 6.13 5.60
C SER A 128 -9.62 4.64 5.91
N HIS A 129 -10.27 3.86 5.09
CA HIS A 129 -10.20 2.41 5.12
C HIS A 129 -9.45 1.96 3.87
N TYR A 130 -8.68 0.90 3.98
CA TYR A 130 -7.91 0.38 2.86
C TYR A 130 -8.34 -1.03 2.54
N LEU A 131 -8.41 -1.34 1.24
CA LEU A 131 -8.69 -2.68 0.76
C LEU A 131 -7.88 -2.90 -0.52
N VAL A 132 -7.80 -4.15 -0.95
CA VAL A 132 -7.05 -4.52 -2.16
C VAL A 132 -8.03 -4.83 -3.28
N GLY A 133 -7.80 -4.22 -4.46
CA GLY A 133 -8.48 -4.62 -5.68
C GLY A 133 -7.56 -5.51 -6.49
N TYR A 134 -8.05 -6.67 -6.92
CA TYR A 134 -7.25 -7.57 -7.73
C TYR A 134 -8.15 -8.32 -8.71
N GLU A 135 -7.87 -8.14 -9.99
CA GLU A 135 -8.58 -8.84 -11.08
C GLU A 135 -10.09 -8.76 -10.95
N GLY A 136 -10.60 -7.57 -10.63
CA GLY A 136 -12.05 -7.31 -10.58
C GLY A 136 -12.73 -7.75 -9.30
N LYS A 137 -11.98 -8.23 -8.31
CA LYS A 137 -12.50 -8.55 -6.99
C LYS A 137 -11.91 -7.60 -5.97
N TYR A 138 -12.58 -7.48 -4.84
CA TYR A 138 -12.17 -6.55 -3.78
C TYR A 138 -11.97 -7.34 -2.50
N TYR A 139 -10.79 -7.23 -1.93
CA TYR A 139 -10.37 -7.98 -0.75
C TYR A 139 -10.37 -7.01 0.42
N ASP A 140 -11.43 -7.03 1.19
CA ASP A 140 -11.66 -6.07 2.28
C ASP A 140 -11.30 -6.72 3.62
N PRO A 141 -10.38 -6.12 4.39
CA PRO A 141 -10.00 -6.68 5.69
C PRO A 141 -11.16 -6.87 6.66
N ASN A 142 -12.26 -6.13 6.47
CA ASN A 142 -13.45 -6.24 7.32
C ASN A 142 -14.50 -7.16 6.73
N LEU A 143 -14.77 -7.02 5.43
CA LEU A 143 -15.95 -7.64 4.81
C LEU A 143 -15.63 -8.96 4.10
N GLY A 144 -14.36 -9.22 3.84
CA GLY A 144 -13.95 -10.40 3.07
C GLY A 144 -13.83 -10.07 1.59
N VAL A 145 -13.92 -11.11 0.76
CA VAL A 145 -13.82 -10.94 -0.69
C VAL A 145 -15.20 -10.59 -1.22
N ILE A 146 -15.30 -9.44 -1.89
CA ILE A 146 -16.55 -8.97 -2.46
C ILE A 146 -16.36 -8.73 -3.95
N LYS A 147 -17.45 -8.90 -4.71
CA LYS A 147 -17.40 -8.79 -6.17
C LYS A 147 -17.70 -7.37 -6.66
N GLU A 148 -18.35 -6.57 -5.82
CA GLU A 148 -18.74 -5.22 -6.18
C GLU A 148 -18.33 -4.26 -5.10
N PHE A 149 -17.90 -3.09 -5.52
CA PHE A 149 -17.43 -2.05 -4.62
C PHE A 149 -18.10 -0.73 -5.04
N ASP A 150 -18.63 0.00 -4.07
CA ASP A 150 -19.25 1.30 -4.33
C ASP A 150 -18.17 2.35 -4.54
N MET A 151 -17.89 2.65 -5.81
CA MET A 151 -16.85 3.62 -6.16
C MET A 151 -17.16 5.03 -5.70
N ALA A 152 -18.42 5.33 -5.34
CA ALA A 152 -18.74 6.63 -4.74
C ALA A 152 -18.00 6.84 -3.43
N LYS A 153 -17.60 5.77 -2.76
CA LYS A 153 -16.85 5.85 -1.50
C LYS A 153 -15.33 5.89 -1.69
N MET A 154 -14.86 5.68 -2.91
CA MET A 154 -13.42 5.66 -3.17
C MET A 154 -12.87 7.07 -3.24
N VAL A 155 -11.86 7.36 -2.42
CA VAL A 155 -11.10 8.60 -2.47
C VAL A 155 -10.06 8.53 -3.59
N GLY A 156 -9.42 7.38 -3.70
CA GLY A 156 -8.39 7.15 -4.70
C GLY A 156 -7.80 5.76 -4.57
N TYR A 157 -6.80 5.48 -5.38
CA TYR A 157 -6.12 4.19 -5.34
C TYR A 157 -4.65 4.34 -5.73
N LEU A 158 -3.86 3.40 -5.24
CA LEU A 158 -2.46 3.26 -5.66
C LEU A 158 -2.35 1.99 -6.48
N GLU A 159 -1.84 2.11 -7.70
CA GLU A 159 -1.60 0.94 -8.54
C GLU A 159 -0.38 0.17 -8.05
N ILE A 160 -0.51 -1.14 -7.92
CA ILE A 160 0.59 -2.07 -7.70
C ILE A 160 0.93 -2.67 -9.06
N VAL A 161 2.17 -2.53 -9.48
CA VAL A 161 2.61 -3.00 -10.80
C VAL A 161 2.89 -4.48 -10.72
N VAL A 162 2.14 -5.27 -11.46
CA VAL A 162 2.25 -6.73 -11.46
C VAL A 162 2.48 -7.28 -12.86
#